data_5a6a079054c8e92a0a44d7726bb92cc3
#
_entry.id   5a6a079054c8e92a0a44d7726bb92cc3
#
_cell.length_a   1.000
_cell.length_b   1.000
_cell.length_c   1.000
_cell.angle_alpha   90.00
_cell.angle_beta   90.00
_cell.angle_gamma   90.00
#
_symmetry.space_group_name_H-M   'P 1'
#
loop_
_entity.id
_entity.type
_entity.pdbx_description
1 polymer ?
#
loop_
_entity_poly.entity_id
_entity_poly.type
_entity_poly.pdbx_seq_one_letter_code
_entity_poly.pdbx_strand_id
1 'polypeptide(L)'
;MKKPVIAAINGPAVGFGITLTLPMDIRIASSAARIGFVFTRRGVVPEAASTWFLPRLVGISQAAEWVYTGRIFGADEALAGRLVSRVVAPDALMPTARQLAREIADNTSAVSVTLARQMMWKLLGADHPIEAHRLDSQAMFWTGRSDDAREGVTAFLEKRPARFTLRPSADLPPFYPWWRSRPSSASRD
;
A
#
# COMPACT_ATOMS: atom_id res chain seq x y z
N MET A 1 8.08 -4.04 -5.84
CA MET A 1 8.71 -3.18 -4.81
C MET A 1 8.63 -3.90 -3.47
N LYS A 2 9.73 -3.96 -2.71
CA LYS A 2 9.81 -4.69 -1.43
C LYS A 2 9.46 -3.82 -0.20
N LYS A 3 9.71 -2.52 -0.27
CA LYS A 3 9.44 -1.57 0.84
C LYS A 3 8.05 -0.95 0.72
N PRO A 4 7.41 -0.59 1.84
CA PRO A 4 6.20 0.23 1.82
C PRO A 4 6.40 1.56 1.10
N VAL A 5 5.33 2.03 0.46
CA VAL A 5 5.31 3.31 -0.27
C VAL A 5 4.21 4.18 0.32
N ILE A 6 4.58 5.38 0.74
CA ILE A 6 3.66 6.37 1.27
C ILE A 6 3.51 7.49 0.24
N ALA A 7 2.28 7.74 -0.21
CA ALA A 7 1.95 8.89 -1.03
C ALA A 7 1.62 10.09 -0.13
N ALA A 8 2.33 11.19 -0.31
CA ALA A 8 2.06 12.47 0.33
C ALA A 8 1.52 13.44 -0.71
N ILE A 9 0.19 13.59 -0.76
CA ILE A 9 -0.53 14.36 -1.78
C ILE A 9 -0.62 15.81 -1.33
N ASN A 10 0.22 16.69 -1.87
CA ASN A 10 0.38 18.07 -1.41
C ASN A 10 -0.54 19.09 -2.09
N GLY A 11 -1.15 18.75 -3.24
CA GLY A 11 -1.93 19.68 -4.04
C GLY A 11 -2.80 18.94 -5.07
N PRO A 12 -2.95 19.48 -6.30
CA PRO A 12 -3.75 18.83 -7.34
C PRO A 12 -3.22 17.45 -7.71
N ALA A 13 -4.05 16.43 -7.55
CA ALA A 13 -3.83 15.05 -7.96
C ALA A 13 -5.00 14.61 -8.85
N VAL A 14 -4.92 14.91 -10.14
CA VAL A 14 -6.01 14.77 -11.11
C VAL A 14 -5.58 13.84 -12.24
N GLY A 15 -6.47 12.96 -12.69
CA GLY A 15 -6.17 11.97 -13.72
C GLY A 15 -4.99 11.06 -13.30
N PHE A 16 -3.91 11.02 -14.07
CA PHE A 16 -2.73 10.23 -13.79
C PHE A 16 -2.12 10.55 -12.40
N GLY A 17 -2.20 11.81 -11.96
CA GLY A 17 -1.65 12.22 -10.67
C GLY A 17 -2.27 11.48 -9.48
N ILE A 18 -3.54 11.09 -9.55
CA ILE A 18 -4.17 10.30 -8.49
C ILE A 18 -4.07 8.80 -8.78
N THR A 19 -4.23 8.35 -10.02
CA THR A 19 -4.20 6.93 -10.34
C THR A 19 -2.84 6.30 -10.04
N LEU A 20 -1.73 7.03 -10.23
CA LEU A 20 -0.38 6.61 -9.84
C LEU A 20 -0.26 6.27 -8.34
N THR A 21 -1.06 6.91 -7.48
CA THR A 21 -1.00 6.70 -6.03
C THR A 21 -1.78 5.47 -5.55
N LEU A 22 -2.68 4.93 -6.36
CA LEU A 22 -3.57 3.82 -5.95
C LEU A 22 -2.81 2.54 -5.58
N PRO A 23 -1.74 2.11 -6.30
CA PRO A 23 -0.93 0.97 -5.91
C PRO A 23 0.07 1.25 -4.78
N MET A 24 0.13 2.48 -4.25
CA MET A 24 0.93 2.80 -3.07
C MET A 24 0.20 2.33 -1.80
N ASP A 25 0.95 2.03 -0.75
CA ASP A 25 0.38 1.37 0.42
C ASP A 25 -0.44 2.31 1.30
N ILE A 26 0.05 3.52 1.53
CA ILE A 26 -0.60 4.51 2.39
C ILE A 26 -0.66 5.85 1.65
N ARG A 27 -1.79 6.52 1.70
CA ARG A 27 -2.00 7.85 1.14
C ARG A 27 -2.38 8.83 2.24
N ILE A 28 -1.63 9.93 2.32
CA ILE A 28 -1.87 11.08 3.22
C ILE A 28 -2.06 12.30 2.33
N ALA A 29 -3.07 13.10 2.59
CA ALA A 29 -3.33 14.31 1.82
C ALA A 29 -3.15 15.58 2.65
N SER A 30 -2.70 16.63 2.00
CA SER A 30 -2.85 18.00 2.50
C SER A 30 -4.31 18.41 2.44
N SER A 31 -4.78 19.24 3.36
CA SER A 31 -6.11 19.87 3.29
C SER A 31 -6.30 20.73 2.03
N ALA A 32 -5.20 21.15 1.39
CA ALA A 32 -5.23 21.85 0.10
C ALA A 32 -5.32 20.94 -1.12
N ALA A 33 -5.30 19.61 -0.94
CA ALA A 33 -5.34 18.68 -2.06
C ALA A 33 -6.67 18.72 -2.82
N ARG A 34 -6.58 18.62 -4.15
CA ARG A 34 -7.71 18.57 -5.08
C ARG A 34 -7.58 17.30 -5.91
N ILE A 35 -8.54 16.42 -5.83
CA ILE A 35 -8.47 15.06 -6.38
C ILE A 35 -9.58 14.88 -7.41
N GLY A 36 -9.28 14.15 -8.49
CA GLY A 36 -10.31 13.89 -9.51
C GLY A 36 -9.94 12.80 -10.49
N PHE A 37 -10.90 11.91 -10.77
CA PHE A 37 -10.81 10.85 -11.79
C PHE A 37 -11.50 11.33 -13.08
N VAL A 38 -10.94 12.35 -13.72
CA VAL A 38 -11.57 13.20 -14.76
C VAL A 38 -11.67 12.55 -16.14
N PHE A 39 -11.33 11.29 -16.29
CA PHE A 39 -11.23 10.59 -17.58
C PHE A 39 -12.52 10.63 -18.41
N THR A 40 -13.65 10.30 -17.80
CA THR A 40 -14.97 10.28 -18.47
C THR A 40 -15.38 11.65 -19.01
N ARG A 41 -14.99 12.73 -18.31
CA ARG A 41 -15.18 14.10 -18.82
C ARG A 41 -14.29 14.44 -20.02
N ARG A 42 -13.36 13.59 -20.38
CA ARG A 42 -12.49 13.73 -21.57
C ARG A 42 -12.81 12.67 -22.63
N GLY A 43 -13.89 11.90 -22.45
CA GLY A 43 -14.30 10.85 -23.38
C GLY A 43 -13.38 9.63 -23.40
N VAL A 44 -12.56 9.44 -22.34
CA VAL A 44 -11.66 8.30 -22.21
C VAL A 44 -11.94 7.53 -20.92
N VAL A 45 -11.45 6.29 -20.85
CA VAL A 45 -11.57 5.44 -19.66
C VAL A 45 -10.41 5.65 -18.70
N PRO A 46 -10.58 5.33 -17.40
CA PRO A 46 -9.48 5.33 -16.44
C PRO A 46 -8.34 4.40 -16.84
N GLU A 47 -7.11 4.78 -16.51
CA GLU A 47 -5.87 4.08 -16.85
C GLU A 47 -5.09 3.61 -15.62
N ALA A 48 -3.85 3.12 -15.78
CA ALA A 48 -2.95 2.66 -14.71
C ALA A 48 -3.58 1.62 -13.78
N ALA A 49 -4.41 0.73 -14.33
CA ALA A 49 -5.18 -0.27 -13.58
C ALA A 49 -6.05 0.33 -12.44
N SER A 50 -6.39 1.61 -12.53
CA SER A 50 -7.21 2.30 -11.52
C SER A 50 -8.60 1.67 -11.36
N THR A 51 -9.16 1.10 -12.42
CA THR A 51 -10.43 0.36 -12.38
C THR A 51 -10.34 -0.92 -11.52
N TRP A 52 -9.14 -1.45 -11.29
CA TRP A 52 -8.89 -2.56 -10.39
C TRP A 52 -8.62 -2.10 -8.95
N PHE A 53 -7.79 -1.06 -8.79
CA PHE A 53 -7.37 -0.58 -7.47
C PHE A 53 -8.44 0.22 -6.76
N LEU A 54 -9.07 1.19 -7.46
CA LEU A 54 -9.96 2.15 -6.82
C LEU A 54 -11.15 1.48 -6.11
N PRO A 55 -11.93 0.58 -6.74
CA PRO A 55 -13.06 -0.05 -6.07
C PRO A 55 -12.65 -0.95 -4.90
N ARG A 56 -11.42 -1.46 -4.89
CA ARG A 56 -10.87 -2.24 -3.76
C ARG A 56 -10.47 -1.37 -2.57
N LEU A 57 -10.15 -0.12 -2.82
CA LEU A 57 -9.79 0.84 -1.77
C LEU A 57 -11.01 1.51 -1.15
N VAL A 58 -11.98 1.92 -1.97
CA VAL A 58 -13.09 2.79 -1.54
C VAL A 58 -14.47 2.13 -1.66
N GLY A 59 -14.54 0.92 -2.20
CA GLY A 59 -15.78 0.25 -2.56
C GLY A 59 -16.31 0.70 -3.92
N ILE A 60 -17.14 -0.18 -4.53
CA ILE A 60 -17.59 0.04 -5.91
C ILE A 60 -18.49 1.28 -6.06
N SER A 61 -19.36 1.55 -5.08
CA SER A 61 -20.29 2.67 -5.16
C SER A 61 -19.58 4.02 -5.18
N GLN A 62 -18.62 4.21 -4.26
CA GLN A 62 -17.84 5.45 -4.20
C GLN A 62 -16.91 5.60 -5.42
N ALA A 63 -16.31 4.51 -5.85
CA ALA A 63 -15.48 4.50 -7.06
C ALA A 63 -16.30 4.89 -8.30
N ALA A 64 -17.50 4.32 -8.45
CA ALA A 64 -18.40 4.63 -9.56
C ALA A 64 -18.82 6.12 -9.58
N GLU A 65 -19.21 6.67 -8.43
CA GLU A 65 -19.57 8.08 -8.32
C GLU A 65 -18.42 8.99 -8.81
N TRP A 66 -17.22 8.79 -8.29
CA TRP A 66 -16.08 9.64 -8.65
C TRP A 66 -15.66 9.49 -10.11
N VAL A 67 -15.67 8.26 -10.63
CA VAL A 67 -15.28 7.98 -12.02
C VAL A 67 -16.33 8.46 -13.01
N TYR A 68 -17.63 8.20 -12.75
CA TYR A 68 -18.69 8.53 -13.70
C TYR A 68 -18.95 10.03 -13.76
N THR A 69 -18.90 10.73 -12.63
CA THR A 69 -19.04 12.18 -12.62
C THR A 69 -17.79 12.89 -13.12
N GLY A 70 -16.62 12.29 -12.94
CA GLY A 70 -15.32 12.90 -13.27
C GLY A 70 -15.09 14.23 -12.59
N ARG A 71 -15.79 14.51 -11.47
CA ARG A 71 -15.66 15.77 -10.73
C ARG A 71 -14.37 15.82 -9.93
N ILE A 72 -13.96 17.04 -9.60
CA ILE A 72 -12.87 17.29 -8.66
C ILE A 72 -13.48 17.47 -7.26
N PHE A 73 -12.86 16.86 -6.27
CA PHE A 73 -13.27 16.93 -4.87
C PHE A 73 -12.09 17.25 -3.94
N GLY A 74 -12.39 17.59 -2.70
CA GLY A 74 -11.40 17.98 -1.69
C GLY A 74 -10.86 16.80 -0.89
N ALA A 75 -9.89 17.12 -0.05
CA ALA A 75 -9.22 16.14 0.82
C ALA A 75 -10.19 15.50 1.85
N ASP A 76 -11.13 16.25 2.39
CA ASP A 76 -12.08 15.74 3.38
C ASP A 76 -13.00 14.69 2.79
N GLU A 77 -13.44 14.87 1.53
CA GLU A 77 -14.22 13.87 0.82
C GLU A 77 -13.36 12.62 0.53
N ALA A 78 -12.09 12.81 0.17
CA ALA A 78 -11.16 11.70 -0.01
C ALA A 78 -10.96 10.89 1.27
N LEU A 79 -10.94 11.56 2.44
CA LEU A 79 -10.88 10.91 3.74
C LEU A 79 -12.18 10.16 4.06
N ALA A 80 -13.33 10.80 3.90
CA ALA A 80 -14.63 10.18 4.12
C ALA A 80 -14.84 8.94 3.23
N GLY A 81 -14.42 9.01 1.97
CA GLY A 81 -14.42 7.90 1.02
C GLY A 81 -13.28 6.90 1.20
N ARG A 82 -12.44 7.03 2.22
CA ARG A 82 -11.31 6.12 2.54
C ARG A 82 -10.23 6.04 1.45
N LEU A 83 -10.16 7.01 0.55
CA LEU A 83 -9.09 7.06 -0.45
C LEU A 83 -7.76 7.45 0.20
N VAL A 84 -7.80 8.33 1.19
CA VAL A 84 -6.65 8.70 2.00
C VAL A 84 -6.89 8.34 3.47
N SER A 85 -5.82 8.02 4.19
CA SER A 85 -5.89 7.62 5.59
C SER A 85 -5.89 8.81 6.56
N ARG A 86 -5.37 9.97 6.12
CA ARG A 86 -5.24 11.19 6.92
C ARG A 86 -5.31 12.42 6.03
N VAL A 87 -5.85 13.50 6.60
CA VAL A 87 -5.76 14.86 6.05
C VAL A 87 -5.08 15.73 7.09
N VAL A 88 -4.09 16.50 6.66
CA VAL A 88 -3.28 17.38 7.54
C VAL A 88 -3.07 18.74 6.88
N ALA A 89 -2.65 19.72 7.65
CA ALA A 89 -2.26 21.04 7.12
C ALA A 89 -1.11 20.89 6.11
N PRO A 90 -0.98 21.80 5.12
CA PRO A 90 0.03 21.69 4.07
C PRO A 90 1.46 21.56 4.58
N ASP A 91 1.82 22.32 5.59
CA ASP A 91 3.14 22.31 6.24
C ASP A 91 3.39 21.06 7.09
N ALA A 92 2.34 20.42 7.60
CA ALA A 92 2.43 19.18 8.36
C ALA A 92 2.52 17.91 7.50
N LEU A 93 2.28 18.00 6.18
CA LEU A 93 2.17 16.81 5.31
C LEU A 93 3.47 15.98 5.30
N MET A 94 4.58 16.60 4.98
CA MET A 94 5.86 15.89 4.91
C MET A 94 6.39 15.44 6.29
N PRO A 95 6.27 16.25 7.37
CA PRO A 95 6.54 15.77 8.72
C PRO A 95 5.75 14.52 9.09
N THR A 96 4.42 14.50 8.86
CA THR A 96 3.54 13.36 9.16
C THR A 96 3.92 12.12 8.34
N ALA A 97 4.18 12.27 7.05
CA ALA A 97 4.59 11.15 6.20
C ALA A 97 5.94 10.57 6.63
N ARG A 98 6.90 11.41 6.99
CA ARG A 98 8.21 10.98 7.49
C ARG A 98 8.12 10.33 8.87
N GLN A 99 7.28 10.85 9.76
CA GLN A 99 7.03 10.24 11.07
C GLN A 99 6.50 8.81 10.90
N LEU A 100 5.49 8.62 10.04
CA LEU A 100 4.96 7.29 9.76
C LEU A 100 6.01 6.35 9.14
N ALA A 101 6.83 6.87 8.22
CA ALA A 101 7.92 6.09 7.64
C ALA A 101 8.96 5.67 8.68
N ARG A 102 9.29 6.56 9.63
CA ARG A 102 10.19 6.25 10.76
C ARG A 102 9.57 5.25 11.72
N GLU A 103 8.29 5.40 12.05
CA GLU A 103 7.57 4.44 12.90
C GLU A 103 7.68 3.00 12.34
N ILE A 104 7.51 2.86 11.02
CA ILE A 104 7.68 1.57 10.36
C ILE A 104 9.17 1.14 10.37
N ALA A 105 10.08 2.04 9.98
CA ALA A 105 11.48 1.68 9.78
C ALA A 105 12.22 1.37 11.08
N ASP A 106 11.90 2.10 12.15
CA ASP A 106 12.65 2.05 13.39
C ASP A 106 12.08 1.01 14.39
N ASN A 107 10.80 0.62 14.23
CA ASN A 107 10.13 -0.25 15.20
C ASN A 107 9.73 -1.63 14.66
N THR A 108 10.02 -1.96 13.39
CA THR A 108 9.57 -3.22 12.79
C THR A 108 10.68 -3.95 12.04
N SER A 109 10.59 -5.28 11.95
CA SER A 109 11.46 -6.08 11.08
C SER A 109 11.18 -5.76 9.61
N ALA A 110 12.19 -5.31 8.89
CA ALA A 110 12.09 -4.97 7.47
C ALA A 110 11.69 -6.17 6.60
N VAL A 111 12.11 -7.38 6.97
CA VAL A 111 11.72 -8.62 6.27
C VAL A 111 10.26 -8.93 6.52
N SER A 112 9.78 -8.85 7.77
CA SER A 112 8.38 -9.08 8.11
C SER A 112 7.44 -8.09 7.43
N VAL A 113 7.79 -6.80 7.40
CA VAL A 113 7.03 -5.77 6.66
C VAL A 113 7.00 -6.06 5.16
N THR A 114 8.13 -6.49 4.58
CA THR A 114 8.19 -6.87 3.17
C THR A 114 7.26 -8.03 2.85
N LEU A 115 7.29 -9.08 3.66
CA LEU A 115 6.44 -10.26 3.45
C LEU A 115 4.96 -9.89 3.63
N ALA A 116 4.61 -9.22 4.73
CA ALA A 116 3.25 -8.77 5.00
C ALA A 116 2.69 -7.90 3.85
N ARG A 117 3.48 -6.93 3.37
CA ARG A 117 3.11 -6.10 2.23
C ARG A 117 2.81 -6.94 0.99
N GLN A 118 3.72 -7.86 0.65
CA GLN A 118 3.54 -8.69 -0.54
C GLN A 118 2.34 -9.63 -0.40
N MET A 119 2.12 -10.21 0.78
CA MET A 119 0.96 -11.07 1.05
C MET A 119 -0.34 -10.28 0.88
N MET A 120 -0.48 -9.12 1.53
CA MET A 120 -1.68 -8.29 1.38
C MET A 120 -1.98 -7.95 -0.08
N TRP A 121 -0.99 -7.47 -0.85
CA TRP A 121 -1.22 -7.08 -2.24
C TRP A 121 -1.47 -8.27 -3.18
N LYS A 122 -0.76 -9.37 -2.99
CA LYS A 122 -0.89 -10.54 -3.88
C LYS A 122 -2.15 -11.36 -3.62
N LEU A 123 -2.64 -11.33 -2.41
CA LEU A 123 -3.85 -12.08 -2.01
C LEU A 123 -5.14 -11.29 -2.21
N LEU A 124 -5.08 -10.00 -2.60
CA LEU A 124 -6.29 -9.25 -2.95
C LEU A 124 -7.13 -9.85 -4.09
N GLY A 125 -6.56 -10.71 -4.90
CA GLY A 125 -7.24 -11.43 -5.98
C GLY A 125 -7.36 -12.93 -5.73
N ALA A 126 -7.14 -13.40 -4.50
CA ALA A 126 -7.32 -14.80 -4.14
C ALA A 126 -8.81 -15.15 -4.07
N ASP A 127 -9.17 -16.31 -4.60
CA ASP A 127 -10.56 -16.74 -4.69
C ASP A 127 -11.09 -17.26 -3.34
N HIS A 128 -10.20 -17.68 -2.45
CA HIS A 128 -10.58 -18.24 -1.16
C HIS A 128 -9.55 -17.92 -0.06
N PRO A 129 -9.97 -17.63 1.19
CA PRO A 129 -9.06 -17.30 2.30
C PRO A 129 -8.08 -18.43 2.65
N ILE A 130 -8.32 -19.66 2.24
CA ILE A 130 -7.39 -20.78 2.45
C ILE A 130 -6.04 -20.57 1.77
N GLU A 131 -5.99 -19.81 0.67
CA GLU A 131 -4.75 -19.46 0.00
C GLU A 131 -3.91 -18.53 0.88
N ALA A 132 -4.56 -17.53 1.49
CA ALA A 132 -3.93 -16.66 2.47
C ALA A 132 -3.45 -17.46 3.69
N HIS A 133 -4.30 -18.31 4.26
CA HIS A 133 -3.96 -19.12 5.44
C HIS A 133 -2.74 -20.02 5.22
N ARG A 134 -2.63 -20.67 4.06
CA ARG A 134 -1.46 -21.51 3.72
C ARG A 134 -0.18 -20.71 3.66
N LEU A 135 -0.24 -19.54 3.03
CA LEU A 135 0.91 -18.66 2.88
C LEU A 135 1.30 -18.00 4.22
N ASP A 136 0.30 -17.55 5.00
CA ASP A 136 0.51 -16.99 6.33
C ASP A 136 1.21 -18.00 7.26
N SER A 137 0.75 -19.26 7.26
CA SER A 137 1.33 -20.33 8.05
C SER A 137 2.78 -20.60 7.65
N GLN A 138 3.07 -20.65 6.36
CA GLN A 138 4.43 -20.85 5.85
C GLN A 138 5.35 -19.66 6.21
N ALA A 139 4.86 -18.43 6.05
CA ALA A 139 5.60 -17.22 6.36
C ALA A 139 5.84 -17.09 7.86
N MET A 140 4.81 -17.34 8.69
CA MET A 140 4.91 -17.32 10.15
C MET A 140 5.91 -18.37 10.66
N PHE A 141 5.86 -19.59 10.15
CA PHE A 141 6.79 -20.64 10.52
C PHE A 141 8.25 -20.27 10.20
N TRP A 142 8.48 -19.65 9.05
CA TRP A 142 9.81 -19.22 8.64
C TRP A 142 10.29 -18.02 9.46
N THR A 143 9.49 -16.96 9.56
CA THR A 143 9.85 -15.76 10.32
C THR A 143 10.00 -16.03 11.81
N GLY A 144 9.17 -16.90 12.38
CA GLY A 144 9.20 -17.25 13.81
C GLY A 144 10.51 -17.93 14.28
N ARG A 145 11.31 -18.42 13.33
CA ARG A 145 12.65 -19.01 13.61
C ARG A 145 13.79 -18.03 13.36
N SER A 146 13.50 -16.83 12.90
CA SER A 146 14.51 -15.84 12.55
C SER A 146 15.11 -15.15 13.79
N ASP A 147 16.27 -14.54 13.59
CA ASP A 147 16.91 -13.73 14.64
C ASP A 147 16.06 -12.50 14.97
N ASP A 148 15.38 -11.91 13.99
CA ASP A 148 14.45 -10.79 14.23
C ASP A 148 13.27 -11.20 15.12
N ALA A 149 12.72 -12.41 14.96
CA ALA A 149 11.64 -12.87 15.84
C ALA A 149 12.13 -13.08 17.27
N ARG A 150 13.33 -13.65 17.45
CA ARG A 150 13.97 -13.82 18.77
C ARG A 150 14.22 -12.47 19.41
N GLU A 151 14.80 -11.52 18.67
CA GLU A 151 15.05 -10.17 19.14
C GLU A 151 13.73 -9.46 19.52
N GLY A 152 12.70 -9.56 18.69
CA GLY A 152 11.40 -8.94 18.97
C GLY A 152 10.77 -9.43 20.27
N VAL A 153 10.79 -10.74 20.52
CA VAL A 153 10.30 -11.34 21.78
C VAL A 153 11.16 -10.92 22.97
N THR A 154 12.49 -11.00 22.84
CA THR A 154 13.42 -10.64 23.91
C THR A 154 13.28 -9.16 24.29
N ALA A 155 13.30 -8.27 23.31
CA ALA A 155 13.14 -6.83 23.52
C ALA A 155 11.81 -6.49 24.21
N PHE A 156 10.71 -7.17 23.82
CA PHE A 156 9.41 -7.00 24.45
C PHE A 156 9.42 -7.40 25.94
N LEU A 157 10.01 -8.56 26.27
CA LEU A 157 10.11 -9.03 27.66
C LEU A 157 11.01 -8.12 28.51
N GLU A 158 12.09 -7.60 27.92
CA GLU A 158 13.04 -6.70 28.55
C GLU A 158 12.58 -5.23 28.56
N LYS A 159 11.43 -4.92 27.96
CA LYS A 159 10.85 -3.56 27.85
C LYS A 159 11.82 -2.54 27.21
N ARG A 160 12.55 -2.95 26.20
CA ARG A 160 13.47 -2.11 25.44
C ARG A 160 13.09 -2.07 23.94
N PRO A 161 13.56 -1.08 23.18
CA PRO A 161 13.44 -1.08 21.72
C PRO A 161 14.13 -2.31 21.11
N ALA A 162 13.45 -2.94 20.13
CA ALA A 162 14.02 -4.04 19.36
C ALA A 162 15.06 -3.52 18.35
N ARG A 163 16.05 -4.35 18.03
CA ARG A 163 17.13 -4.07 17.08
C ARG A 163 17.13 -5.13 15.98
N PHE A 164 16.25 -4.95 15.01
CA PHE A 164 16.11 -5.86 13.88
C PHE A 164 17.28 -5.74 12.90
N THR A 165 17.80 -6.86 12.41
CA THR A 165 19.00 -6.90 11.58
C THR A 165 18.78 -7.48 10.20
N LEU A 166 17.69 -8.23 9.97
CA LEU A 166 17.40 -8.85 8.69
C LEU A 166 17.05 -7.83 7.61
N ARG A 167 17.53 -8.09 6.39
CA ARG A 167 17.42 -7.19 5.26
C ARG A 167 16.62 -7.82 4.11
N PRO A 168 15.62 -7.14 3.55
CA PRO A 168 14.86 -7.64 2.39
C PRO A 168 15.68 -7.87 1.12
N SER A 169 16.93 -7.37 1.05
CA SER A 169 17.85 -7.61 -0.06
C SER A 169 18.52 -8.99 -0.01
N ALA A 170 18.72 -9.53 1.20
CA ALA A 170 19.50 -10.76 1.43
C ALA A 170 18.70 -11.86 2.15
N ASP A 171 17.80 -11.50 3.07
CA ASP A 171 17.26 -12.41 4.08
C ASP A 171 15.78 -12.72 3.86
N LEU A 172 15.32 -12.82 2.61
CA LEU A 172 13.97 -13.28 2.30
C LEU A 172 13.92 -14.81 2.25
N PRO A 173 12.76 -15.43 2.58
CA PRO A 173 12.63 -16.88 2.57
C PRO A 173 12.78 -17.47 1.17
N PRO A 174 13.23 -18.74 1.05
CA PRO A 174 13.47 -19.37 -0.25
C PRO A 174 12.21 -19.57 -1.10
N PHE A 175 11.02 -19.53 -0.48
CA PHE A 175 9.75 -19.54 -1.21
C PHE A 175 9.33 -18.16 -1.76
N TYR A 176 10.06 -17.11 -1.47
CA TYR A 176 9.82 -15.79 -2.05
C TYR A 176 10.57 -15.63 -3.39
N PRO A 177 9.92 -15.14 -4.46
CA PRO A 177 8.49 -14.86 -4.59
C PRO A 177 7.67 -16.13 -4.83
N TRP A 178 6.54 -16.31 -4.12
CA TRP A 178 5.63 -17.46 -4.29
C TRP A 178 4.70 -17.36 -5.49
N TRP A 179 4.66 -16.21 -6.15
CA TRP A 179 3.88 -16.00 -7.37
C TRP A 179 4.71 -16.21 -8.61
N ARG A 180 4.09 -16.71 -9.67
CA ARG A 180 4.70 -16.75 -11.00
C ARG A 180 4.60 -15.36 -11.64
N SER A 181 5.67 -14.87 -12.26
CA SER A 181 5.62 -13.71 -13.14
C SER A 181 4.65 -14.01 -14.28
N ARG A 182 3.60 -13.18 -14.44
CA ARG A 182 2.80 -13.24 -15.67
C ARG A 182 3.69 -12.77 -16.81
N PRO A 183 3.82 -13.51 -17.93
CA PRO A 183 4.53 -12.99 -19.08
C PRO A 183 3.87 -11.66 -19.49
N SER A 184 4.71 -10.66 -19.77
CA SER A 184 4.22 -9.44 -20.43
C SER A 184 3.59 -9.87 -21.74
N SER A 185 2.37 -9.47 -22.03
CA SER A 185 1.68 -9.72 -23.28
C SER A 185 2.25 -8.83 -24.40
N ALA A 186 3.57 -8.81 -24.55
CA ALA A 186 4.26 -8.31 -25.74
C ALA A 186 4.40 -9.48 -26.69
N SER A 187 3.39 -9.74 -27.47
CA SER A 187 3.31 -10.38 -28.76
C SER A 187 1.97 -11.11 -28.93
N ARG A 188 0.96 -10.36 -29.29
CA ARG A 188 -0.10 -10.86 -30.16
C ARG A 188 -0.16 -9.85 -31.30
N ASP A 189 0.62 -10.19 -32.32
CA ASP A 189 0.43 -9.67 -33.68
C ASP A 189 -0.93 -10.11 -34.21
#